data_62223943f6992ee9a53b0772ee326c97
#
_entry.id   62223943f6992ee9a53b0772ee326c97
#
_cell.length_a   1.000
_cell.length_b   1.000
_cell.length_c   1.000
_cell.angle_alpha   90.00
_cell.angle_beta   90.00
_cell.angle_gamma   90.00
#
_symmetry.space_group_name_H-M   'P 1'
#
loop_
_entity.id
_entity.type
_entity.pdbx_description
1 polymer ?
#
loop_
_entity_poly.entity_id
_entity_poly.type
_entity_poly.pdbx_seq_one_letter_code
_entity_poly.pdbx_strand_id
1 'polypeptide(L)' 'MVVGVTMINVVPGEERSVYNELMKMGEIKDVFHVFGEYDFVVVMEVEGLSTLNKLVDQIREINGVTATKTIVGAEL' A
#
# COMPACT_ATOMS: atom_id res chain seq x y z
N MET A 1 -15.85 -2.09 9.00
CA MET A 1 -14.87 -1.49 8.12
C MET A 1 -13.47 -1.65 8.73
N VAL A 2 -12.51 -2.01 7.91
CA VAL A 2 -11.12 -2.20 8.33
C VAL A 2 -10.26 -1.17 7.63
N VAL A 3 -9.41 -0.48 8.40
CA VAL A 3 -8.45 0.46 7.86
C VAL A 3 -7.06 -0.17 7.94
N GLY A 4 -6.37 -0.24 6.81
CA GLY A 4 -5.01 -0.72 6.75
C GLY A 4 -4.08 0.38 6.26
N VAL A 5 -2.87 0.39 6.79
CA VAL A 5 -1.81 1.30 6.35
C VAL A 5 -0.63 0.43 5.96
N THR A 6 -0.24 0.53 4.69
CA THR A 6 0.89 -0.24 4.16
C THR A 6 2.02 0.70 3.78
N MET A 7 3.18 0.45 4.36
CA MET A 7 4.40 1.16 4.00
C MET A 7 5.15 0.35 2.98
N ILE A 8 5.63 0.99 1.92
CA ILE A 8 6.17 0.32 0.75
C ILE A 8 7.55 0.86 0.42
N ASN A 9 8.49 -0.05 0.14
CA ASN A 9 9.77 0.30 -0.45
C ASN A 9 9.79 -0.12 -1.91
N VAL A 10 10.40 0.70 -2.75
CA VAL A 10 10.49 0.44 -4.18
C VAL A 10 11.93 0.51 -4.67
N VAL A 11 12.17 -0.12 -5.81
CA VAL A 11 13.45 -0.01 -6.50
C VAL A 11 13.68 1.44 -6.91
N PRO A 12 14.85 2.02 -6.63
CA PRO A 12 15.14 3.40 -7.06
C PRO A 12 14.93 3.56 -8.56
N GLY A 13 14.21 4.62 -8.92
CA GLY A 13 13.85 4.89 -10.31
C GLY A 13 12.47 4.37 -10.70
N GLU A 14 11.86 3.50 -9.88
CA GLU A 14 10.55 2.92 -10.18
C GLU A 14 9.40 3.59 -9.44
N GLU A 15 9.67 4.70 -8.78
CA GLU A 15 8.67 5.36 -7.94
C GLU A 15 7.42 5.76 -8.72
N ARG A 16 7.61 6.33 -9.90
CA ARG A 16 6.48 6.78 -10.71
C ARG A 16 5.63 5.61 -11.21
N SER A 17 6.28 4.54 -11.67
CA SER A 17 5.52 3.40 -12.18
C SER A 17 4.76 2.69 -11.08
N VAL A 18 5.35 2.56 -9.89
CA VAL A 18 4.65 1.99 -8.73
C VAL A 18 3.47 2.88 -8.31
N TYR A 19 3.70 4.18 -8.23
CA TYR A 19 2.62 5.12 -7.89
C TYR A 19 1.44 4.98 -8.85
N ASN A 20 1.72 4.90 -10.15
CA ASN A 20 0.66 4.78 -11.16
C ASN A 20 -0.13 3.49 -10.98
N GLU A 21 0.54 2.38 -10.65
CA GLU A 21 -0.15 1.11 -10.40
C GLU A 21 -1.00 1.17 -9.15
N LEU A 22 -0.50 1.79 -8.08
CA LEU A 22 -1.27 1.96 -6.86
C LEU A 22 -2.54 2.77 -7.11
N MET A 23 -2.45 3.82 -7.91
CA MET A 23 -3.59 4.69 -8.20
C MET A 23 -4.69 4.01 -9.01
N LYS A 24 -4.40 2.88 -9.64
CA LYS A 24 -5.41 2.10 -10.35
C LYS A 24 -6.25 1.23 -9.43
N MET A 25 -5.83 1.05 -8.18
CA MET A 25 -6.51 0.17 -7.23
C MET A 25 -7.60 0.94 -6.50
N GLY A 26 -8.85 0.61 -6.78
CA GLY A 26 -10.00 1.40 -6.32
C GLY A 26 -10.21 1.42 -4.82
N GLU A 27 -9.74 0.40 -4.11
CA GLU A 27 -9.89 0.32 -2.65
C GLU A 27 -8.87 1.14 -1.88
N ILE A 28 -7.85 1.66 -2.58
CA ILE A 28 -6.87 2.55 -1.96
C ILE A 28 -7.49 3.92 -1.80
N LYS A 29 -7.45 4.44 -0.57
CA LYS A 29 -8.00 5.74 -0.25
C LYS A 29 -7.00 6.85 -0.47
N ASP A 30 -5.78 6.67 -0.01
CA ASP A 30 -4.72 7.67 -0.11
C ASP A 30 -3.39 7.00 -0.37
N VAL A 31 -2.54 7.68 -1.14
CA VAL A 31 -1.15 7.27 -1.38
C VAL A 31 -0.27 8.49 -1.11
N PHE A 32 0.71 8.33 -0.24
CA PHE A 32 1.66 9.39 0.08
C PHE A 32 3.06 8.96 -0.32
N HIS A 33 3.77 9.81 -1.05
CA HIS A 33 5.19 9.62 -1.30
C HIS A 33 5.94 10.25 -0.12
N VAL A 34 6.79 9.47 0.53
CA VAL A 34 7.44 9.88 1.78
C VAL A 34 8.95 9.70 1.68
N PHE A 35 9.67 10.27 2.65
CA PHE A 35 11.10 10.10 2.80
C PHE A 35 11.38 9.34 4.10
N GLY A 36 12.52 8.66 4.16
CA GLY A 36 12.92 7.91 5.33
C GLY A 36 13.06 6.45 5.02
N GLU A 37 12.61 5.59 5.93
CA GLU A 37 12.75 4.14 5.75
C GLU A 37 11.87 3.60 4.62
N TYR A 38 10.81 4.30 4.26
CA TYR A 38 9.85 3.84 3.25
C TYR A 38 9.67 4.89 2.17
N ASP A 39 9.23 4.45 1.00
CA ASP A 39 9.02 5.32 -0.15
C ASP A 39 7.57 5.77 -0.27
N PHE A 40 6.62 4.91 0.06
CA PHE A 40 5.20 5.23 0.01
C PHE A 40 4.48 4.74 1.24
N VAL A 41 3.43 5.48 1.60
CA VAL A 41 2.45 5.07 2.61
C VAL A 41 1.10 5.02 1.93
N VAL A 42 0.43 3.88 2.02
CA VAL A 42 -0.86 3.63 1.36
C VAL A 42 -1.90 3.40 2.44
N VAL A 43 -3.00 4.14 2.36
CA VAL A 43 -4.14 3.98 3.27
C VAL A 43 -5.27 3.28 2.52
N MET A 44 -5.79 2.20 3.11
CA MET A 44 -6.86 1.40 2.53
C MET A 44 -8.02 1.29 3.49
N GLU A 45 -9.24 1.36 2.96
CA GLU A 45 -10.46 1.10 3.74
C GLU A 45 -11.22 -0.01 3.05
N VAL A 46 -11.44 -1.11 3.75
CA VAL A 46 -12.06 -2.30 3.18
C VAL A 46 -13.08 -2.89 4.16
N GLU A 47 -13.92 -3.80 3.67
CA GLU A 47 -14.96 -4.42 4.48
C GLU A 47 -14.40 -5.33 5.55
N GLY A 48 -13.33 -6.09 5.25
CA GLY A 48 -12.79 -7.04 6.18
C GLY A 48 -11.34 -7.39 5.91
N LEU A 49 -10.76 -8.19 6.80
CA LEU A 49 -9.34 -8.56 6.74
C LEU A 49 -8.99 -9.38 5.50
N SER A 50 -9.90 -10.22 5.02
CA SER A 50 -9.59 -11.02 3.83
C SER A 50 -9.41 -10.15 2.60
N THR A 51 -10.21 -9.10 2.47
CA THR A 51 -10.07 -8.13 1.39
C THR A 51 -8.76 -7.35 1.54
N LEU A 52 -8.43 -6.96 2.76
CA LEU A 52 -7.18 -6.27 3.03
C LEU A 52 -5.98 -7.12 2.62
N ASN A 53 -5.99 -8.41 2.98
CA ASN A 53 -4.89 -9.32 2.62
C ASN A 53 -4.74 -9.46 1.11
N LYS A 54 -5.86 -9.57 0.38
CA LYS A 54 -5.81 -9.64 -1.07
C LYS A 54 -5.20 -8.38 -1.67
N LEU A 55 -5.56 -7.22 -1.12
CA LEU A 55 -5.05 -5.95 -1.60
C LEU A 55 -3.55 -5.84 -1.37
N VAL A 56 -3.09 -6.23 -0.18
CA VAL A 56 -1.66 -6.24 0.14
C VAL A 56 -0.90 -7.18 -0.80
N ASP A 57 -1.48 -8.35 -1.08
CA ASP A 57 -0.86 -9.29 -2.01
C ASP A 57 -0.73 -8.69 -3.40
N GLN A 58 -1.75 -7.97 -3.88
CA GLN A 58 -1.69 -7.27 -5.16
C GLN A 58 -0.60 -6.21 -5.18
N ILE A 59 -0.47 -5.46 -4.09
CA ILE A 59 0.59 -4.45 -3.97
C ILE A 59 1.96 -5.11 -4.06
N ARG A 60 2.14 -6.23 -3.40
CA ARG A 60 3.43 -6.94 -3.39
C ARG A 60 3.80 -7.49 -4.77
N GLU A 61 2.83 -7.68 -5.65
CA GLU A 61 3.08 -8.15 -7.01
C GLU A 61 3.41 -7.05 -7.99
N ILE A 62 3.27 -5.78 -7.59
CA ILE A 62 3.62 -4.65 -8.46
C ILE A 62 5.13 -4.68 -8.73
N ASN A 63 5.51 -4.59 -10.00
CA ASN A 63 6.92 -4.50 -10.38
C ASN A 63 7.55 -3.26 -9.75
N GLY A 64 8.67 -3.47 -9.07
CA GLY A 64 9.38 -2.38 -8.41
C GLY A 64 9.17 -2.35 -6.91
N VAL A 65 8.15 -3.02 -6.39
CA VAL A 65 7.94 -3.12 -4.93
C VAL A 65 8.90 -4.16 -4.36
N THR A 66 9.74 -3.74 -3.42
CA THR A 66 10.76 -4.62 -2.82
C THR A 66 10.38 -5.10 -1.43
N ALA A 67 9.63 -4.29 -0.69
CA ALA A 67 9.21 -4.65 0.67
C ALA A 67 7.93 -3.92 1.04
N THR A 68 7.10 -4.57 1.85
CA THR A 68 5.88 -3.97 2.38
C THR A 68 5.76 -4.29 3.86
N LYS A 69 5.16 -3.36 4.60
CA LYS A 69 4.81 -3.57 6.00
C LYS A 69 3.43 -2.99 6.23
N THR A 70 2.50 -3.81 6.71
CA THR A 70 1.13 -3.39 6.91
C THR A 70 0.78 -3.31 8.37
N ILE A 71 0.12 -2.22 8.74
CA ILE A 71 -0.44 -2.00 10.07
C ILE A 71 -1.95 -1.94 9.89
N VAL A 72 -2.68 -2.66 10.74
CA VAL A 72 -4.14 -2.66 10.71
C VAL A 72 -4.65 -1.80 11.84
N GLY A 73 -5.56 -0.88 11.53
CA GLY A 73 -6.18 -0.03 12.54
C GLY A 73 -7.05 -0.83 13.48
N ALA A 74 -7.05 -0.44 14.75
CA ALA A 74 -7.86 -1.06 15.78
C ALA A 74 -8.91 -0.08 16.28
N GLU A 75 -10.05 -0.61 16.71
CA GLU A 75 -11.06 0.20 17.37
C GLU A 75 -10.70 0.38 18.84
N LEU A 76 -11.02 1.54 19.37
CA LEU A 76 -10.86 1.83 20.78
C LEU A 76 -12.12 1.50 21.57
#